data_e2cce8be7322c6b17e31e4068098ec5c
#
_entry.id   e2cce8be7322c6b17e31e4068098ec5c
#
_cell.length_a   1.000
_cell.length_b   1.000
_cell.length_c   1.000
_cell.angle_alpha   90.00
_cell.angle_beta   90.00
_cell.angle_gamma   90.00
#
_symmetry.space_group_name_H-M   'P 1'
#
loop_
_entity.id
_entity.type
_entity.pdbx_description
1 polymer ?
#
loop_
_entity_poly.entity_id
_entity_poly.type
_entity_poly.pdbx_seq_one_letter_code
_entity_poly.pdbx_strand_id
1 'polypeptide(L)'
;MYNLTENQMEAIKLLSIFKYLTSSQFVKLGVFKKRAYLTNSLKILLDRKNPLISKHDFNPVNGKLESFYYLTKYGKKYLVNELEYVESKIKVPLG
;
A
#
# COMPACT_ATOMS: atom_id res chain seq x y z
N MET A 1 -4.89 -17.41 -3.21
CA MET A 1 -4.57 -16.70 -4.47
C MET A 1 -5.13 -15.29 -4.41
N TYR A 2 -4.36 -14.32 -4.85
CA TYR A 2 -4.75 -12.92 -4.80
C TYR A 2 -5.15 -12.44 -6.18
N ASN A 3 -6.39 -11.95 -6.31
CA ASN A 3 -6.87 -11.37 -7.57
C ASN A 3 -6.77 -9.86 -7.47
N LEU A 4 -5.59 -9.35 -7.75
CA LEU A 4 -5.33 -7.91 -7.66
C LEU A 4 -5.42 -7.27 -9.04
N THR A 5 -5.93 -6.05 -9.07
CA THR A 5 -5.87 -5.23 -10.28
C THR A 5 -4.43 -4.78 -10.52
N GLU A 6 -4.15 -4.35 -11.74
CA GLU A 6 -2.83 -3.83 -12.09
C GLU A 6 -2.44 -2.65 -11.19
N ASN A 7 -3.39 -1.76 -10.92
CA ASN A 7 -3.14 -0.60 -10.06
C ASN A 7 -2.84 -1.02 -8.61
N GLN A 8 -3.54 -2.04 -8.11
CA GLN A 8 -3.27 -2.56 -6.78
C GLN A 8 -1.87 -3.18 -6.69
N MET A 9 -1.46 -3.92 -7.71
CA MET A 9 -0.11 -4.48 -7.76
C MET A 9 0.95 -3.38 -7.79
N GLU A 10 0.72 -2.33 -8.58
CA GLU A 10 1.64 -1.20 -8.64
C GLU A 10 1.76 -0.50 -7.28
N ALA A 11 0.64 -0.34 -6.57
CA ALA A 11 0.67 0.26 -5.24
C ALA A 11 1.54 -0.54 -4.28
N ILE A 12 1.40 -1.86 -4.30
CA ILE A 12 2.18 -2.75 -3.44
C ILE A 12 3.66 -2.68 -3.81
N LYS A 13 3.99 -2.67 -5.10
CA LYS A 13 5.38 -2.54 -5.56
C LYS A 13 5.99 -1.23 -5.10
N LEU A 14 5.26 -0.14 -5.19
CA LEU A 14 5.75 1.17 -4.76
C LEU A 14 5.99 1.20 -3.25
N LEU A 15 5.11 0.59 -2.47
CA LEU A 15 5.31 0.53 -1.03
C LEU A 15 6.54 -0.29 -0.65
N SER A 16 6.93 -1.27 -1.47
CA SER A 16 8.15 -2.03 -1.24
C SER A 16 9.40 -1.17 -1.43
N ILE A 17 9.30 -0.10 -2.20
CA ILE A 17 10.41 0.80 -2.49
C ILE A 17 10.45 1.96 -1.50
N PHE A 18 9.31 2.61 -1.28
CA PHE A 18 9.24 3.86 -0.51
C PHE A 18 8.92 3.66 0.97
N LYS A 19 8.54 2.47 1.38
CA LYS A 19 8.16 2.11 2.74
C LYS A 19 6.81 2.72 3.16
N TYR A 20 6.63 4.04 3.04
CA TYR A 20 5.39 4.74 3.37
C TYR A 20 4.96 5.63 2.23
N LEU A 21 3.67 5.64 1.90
CA LEU A 21 3.11 6.54 0.89
C LEU A 21 1.75 7.03 1.35
N THR A 22 1.51 8.33 1.17
CA THR A 22 0.18 8.92 1.37
C THR A 22 -0.65 8.79 0.10
N SER A 23 -1.95 9.05 0.20
CA SER A 23 -2.84 9.07 -0.97
C SER A 23 -2.37 10.05 -2.03
N SER A 24 -1.97 11.25 -1.61
CA SER A 24 -1.47 12.27 -2.55
C SER A 24 -0.22 11.81 -3.28
N GLN A 25 0.68 11.10 -2.60
CA GLN A 25 1.89 10.57 -3.21
C GLN A 25 1.59 9.50 -4.25
N PHE A 26 0.61 8.62 -3.99
CA PHE A 26 0.17 7.64 -4.98
C PHE A 26 -0.35 8.31 -6.25
N VAL A 27 -1.15 9.38 -6.09
CA VAL A 27 -1.68 10.12 -7.24
C VAL A 27 -0.54 10.78 -8.02
N LYS A 28 0.43 11.39 -7.33
CA LYS A 28 1.58 12.01 -7.98
C LYS A 28 2.43 11.02 -8.75
N LEU A 29 2.53 9.79 -8.26
CA LEU A 29 3.29 8.73 -8.93
C LEU A 29 2.54 8.12 -10.12
N GLY A 30 1.29 8.55 -10.34
CA GLY A 30 0.53 8.14 -11.51
C GLY A 30 -0.10 6.76 -11.43
N VAL A 31 -0.16 6.17 -10.25
CA VAL A 31 -0.74 4.84 -10.07
C VAL A 31 -2.25 4.87 -10.28
N PHE A 32 -2.89 5.93 -9.82
CA PHE A 32 -4.33 6.12 -9.96
C PHE A 32 -4.63 7.46 -10.58
N LYS A 33 -5.53 7.48 -11.55
CA LYS A 33 -5.92 8.72 -12.22
C LYS A 33 -6.75 9.63 -11.34
N LYS A 34 -7.59 9.04 -10.51
CA LYS A 34 -8.49 9.78 -9.63
C LYS A 34 -8.36 9.28 -8.19
N ARG A 35 -8.41 10.20 -7.25
CA ARG A 35 -8.31 9.87 -5.83
C ARG A 35 -9.42 8.92 -5.36
N ALA A 36 -10.60 9.01 -5.94
CA ALA A 36 -11.71 8.12 -5.60
C ALA A 36 -11.38 6.67 -5.92
N TYR A 37 -10.79 6.41 -7.08
CA TYR A 37 -10.38 5.05 -7.46
C TYR A 37 -9.28 4.53 -6.54
N LEU A 38 -8.35 5.39 -6.18
CA LEU A 38 -7.28 5.05 -5.25
C LEU A 38 -7.86 4.60 -3.91
N THR A 39 -8.78 5.40 -3.35
CA THR A 39 -9.37 5.11 -2.06
C THR A 39 -10.09 3.76 -2.07
N ASN A 40 -10.89 3.50 -3.10
CA ASN A 40 -11.61 2.24 -3.22
C ASN A 40 -10.67 1.04 -3.39
N SER A 41 -9.65 1.18 -4.23
CA SER A 41 -8.70 0.11 -4.49
C SER A 41 -7.88 -0.23 -3.25
N LEU A 42 -7.42 0.79 -2.53
CA LEU A 42 -6.65 0.57 -1.30
C LEU A 42 -7.53 0.01 -0.18
N LYS A 43 -8.81 0.43 -0.11
CA LYS A 43 -9.74 -0.10 0.87
C LYS A 43 -9.93 -1.61 0.70
N ILE A 44 -10.01 -2.08 -0.54
CA ILE A 44 -10.13 -3.51 -0.81
C ILE A 44 -8.91 -4.27 -0.26
N LEU A 45 -7.73 -3.70 -0.40
CA LEU A 45 -6.51 -4.32 0.15
C LEU A 45 -6.48 -4.29 1.67
N LEU A 46 -7.03 -3.23 2.28
CA LEU A 46 -7.09 -3.09 3.74
C LEU A 46 -8.10 -4.01 4.40
N ASP A 47 -9.24 -4.25 3.73
CA ASP A 47 -10.38 -4.96 4.31
C ASP A 47 -10.28 -6.49 4.19
N ARG A 48 -9.19 -7.01 3.69
CA ARG A 48 -8.99 -8.45 3.56
C ARG A 48 -8.73 -9.08 4.93
N LYS A 49 -9.03 -10.37 5.05
CA LYS A 49 -8.72 -11.14 6.25
C LYS A 49 -7.24 -11.04 6.61
N ASN A 50 -6.38 -11.20 5.59
CA ASN A 50 -4.94 -11.02 5.74
C ASN A 50 -4.55 -9.83 4.85
N PRO A 51 -4.69 -8.60 5.34
CA PRO A 51 -4.47 -7.42 4.49
C PRO A 51 -3.03 -7.32 4.03
N LEU A 52 -2.85 -6.99 2.76
CA LEU A 52 -1.52 -6.84 2.16
C LEU A 52 -0.88 -5.50 2.52
N ILE A 53 -1.70 -4.52 2.85
CA ILE A 53 -1.24 -3.19 3.29
C ILE A 53 -1.94 -2.82 4.58
N SER A 54 -1.36 -1.86 5.28
CA SER A 54 -1.99 -1.27 6.46
C SER A 54 -1.95 0.25 6.34
N LYS A 55 -2.68 0.92 7.19
CA LYS A 55 -2.81 2.36 7.16
C LYS A 55 -2.60 2.91 8.57
N HIS A 56 -1.87 4.00 8.67
CA HIS A 56 -1.72 4.74 9.91
C HIS A 56 -2.40 6.08 9.78
N ASP A 57 -3.38 6.35 10.64
CA ASP A 57 -4.09 7.61 10.68
C ASP A 57 -3.51 8.48 11.79
N PHE A 58 -3.21 9.74 11.45
CA PHE A 58 -2.77 10.71 12.45
C PHE A 58 -4.00 11.27 13.16
N ASN A 59 -3.86 11.48 14.46
CA ASN A 59 -4.90 12.17 15.23
C ASN A 59 -4.80 13.68 14.92
N PRO A 60 -5.81 14.27 14.25
CA PRO A 60 -5.71 15.67 13.82
C PRO A 60 -6.01 16.63 14.96
N VAL A 61 -5.02 16.94 15.76
CA VAL A 61 -5.17 17.94 16.81
C VAL A 61 -5.15 19.34 16.19
N ASN A 62 -4.30 19.56 15.20
CA ASN A 62 -4.11 20.87 14.59
C ASN A 62 -4.15 20.82 13.06
N GLY A 63 -5.21 20.25 12.49
CA GLY A 63 -5.37 20.21 11.05
C GLY A 63 -5.45 18.79 10.51
N LYS A 64 -5.55 18.71 9.18
CA LYS A 64 -5.73 17.42 8.51
C LYS A 64 -4.39 16.91 8.01
N LEU A 65 -3.90 15.86 8.63
CA LEU A 65 -2.74 15.12 8.12
C LEU A 65 -3.25 13.91 7.38
N GLU A 66 -2.71 13.65 6.20
CA GLU A 66 -3.08 12.47 5.43
C GLU A 66 -2.55 11.22 6.11
N SER A 67 -3.36 10.15 6.06
CA SER A 67 -2.90 8.83 6.47
C SER A 67 -1.84 8.34 5.52
N PHE A 68 -0.92 7.54 6.01
CA PHE A 68 0.04 6.88 5.13
C PHE A 68 -0.17 5.38 5.15
N TYR A 69 0.16 4.74 4.05
CA TYR A 69 0.03 3.31 3.86
C TYR A 69 1.40 2.64 3.88
N TYR A 70 1.43 1.38 4.28
CA TYR A 70 2.67 0.59 4.28
C TYR A 70 2.34 -0.89 4.11
N LEU A 71 3.34 -1.67 3.71
CA LEU A 71 3.15 -3.12 3.54
C LEU A 71 3.06 -3.83 4.89
N THR A 72 2.22 -4.86 4.91
CA THR A 72 2.19 -5.82 6.02
C THR A 72 3.12 -6.99 5.69
N LYS A 73 3.28 -7.90 6.65
CA LYS A 73 4.00 -9.16 6.40
C LYS A 73 3.34 -9.97 5.26
N TYR A 74 2.03 -9.85 5.10
CA TYR A 74 1.31 -10.54 4.02
C TYR A 74 1.59 -9.90 2.66
N GLY A 75 1.74 -8.58 2.61
CA GLY A 75 2.14 -7.89 1.39
C GLY A 75 3.54 -8.28 0.97
N LYS A 76 4.47 -8.41 1.93
CA LYS A 76 5.81 -8.88 1.67
C LYS A 76 5.80 -10.30 1.10
N LYS A 77 5.03 -11.21 1.71
CA LYS A 77 4.88 -12.57 1.21
C LYS A 77 4.33 -12.63 -0.20
N TYR A 78 3.36 -11.76 -0.49
CA TYR A 78 2.79 -11.68 -1.83
C TYR A 78 3.88 -11.32 -2.87
N LEU A 79 4.69 -10.32 -2.58
CA LEU A 79 5.76 -9.91 -3.50
C LEU A 79 6.78 -11.01 -3.71
N VAL A 80 7.16 -11.71 -2.64
CA VAL A 80 8.15 -12.78 -2.74
C VAL A 80 7.58 -13.99 -3.49
N ASN A 81 6.37 -14.42 -3.14
CA ASN A 81 5.80 -15.66 -3.66
C ASN A 81 5.15 -15.53 -5.03
N GLU A 82 4.50 -14.39 -5.29
CA GLU A 82 3.75 -14.20 -6.54
C GLU A 82 4.53 -13.40 -7.60
N LEU A 83 5.37 -12.47 -7.17
CA LEU A 83 6.13 -11.61 -8.08
C LEU A 83 7.63 -11.85 -8.03
N GLU A 84 8.06 -12.86 -7.28
CA GLU A 84 9.45 -13.29 -7.19
C GLU A 84 10.43 -12.19 -6.75
N TYR A 85 9.97 -11.29 -5.87
CA TYR A 85 10.82 -10.25 -5.33
C TYR A 85 11.85 -10.83 -4.37
N VAL A 86 13.01 -10.19 -4.30
CA VAL A 86 14.05 -10.54 -3.31
C VAL A 86 13.62 -9.99 -1.95
N GLU A 87 13.46 -10.86 -0.97
CA GLU A 87 12.93 -10.51 0.35
C GLU A 87 13.71 -9.38 1.02
N SER A 88 15.03 -9.39 0.93
CA SER A 88 15.87 -8.40 1.58
C SER A 88 15.72 -6.99 1.01
N LYS A 89 15.14 -6.87 -0.18
CA LYS A 89 14.94 -5.57 -0.83
C LYS A 89 13.55 -4.97 -0.59
N ILE A 90 12.67 -5.68 0.10
CA ILE A 90 11.34 -5.21 0.38
C ILE A 90 11.32 -4.44 1.70
N LYS A 91 10.83 -3.22 1.66
CA LYS A 91 10.77 -2.35 2.84
C LYS A 91 9.45 -2.54 3.55
N VAL A 92 9.53 -3.09 4.76
CA VAL A 92 8.35 -3.27 5.62
C VAL A 92 8.67 -2.64 6.97
N PRO A 93 7.80 -1.80 7.51
CA PRO A 93 8.02 -1.23 8.84
C PRO A 93 8.11 -2.32 9.88
N LEU A 94 9.02 -2.14 10.83
CA LEU A 94 9.07 -2.97 12.02
C LEU A 94 7.91 -2.56 12.91
N GLY A 95 7.01 -3.49 13.17
CA GLY A 95 5.82 -3.12 13.90
C GLY A 95 5.51 -3.99 15.04
#